data_727a974b8a383b07f47a86c3d87ff0fe
#
_entry.id   727a974b8a383b07f47a86c3d87ff0fe
#
_cell.length_a   1.000
_cell.length_b   1.000
_cell.length_c   1.000
_cell.angle_alpha   90.00
_cell.angle_beta   90.00
_cell.angle_gamma   90.00
#
_symmetry.space_group_name_H-M   'P 1'
#
loop_
_entity.id
_entity.type
_entity.pdbx_description
1 polymer ?
#
loop_
_entity_poly.entity_id
_entity_poly.type
_entity_poly.pdbx_seq_one_letter_code
_entity_poly.pdbx_strand_id
1 'polypeptide(L)'
;MQNDLSTFWRGPRWTLAMLLAILGMLGPFSVDTYIPAFSGIAKALGATPVEMQQTLSAYLLGFAFMNLFHGALADSFGRRPVILWGLVMFTIASAGCALSQNITQLVIFRTLQGLSTGAGIVVSRAIVRDIFPPTQAQGVMAQITIFFGVAPALAPVIGGW
;
A
#
# COMPACT_ATOMS: atom_id res chain seq x y z
N MET A 1 25.17 16.58 -10.62
CA MET A 1 24.32 17.50 -9.86
C MET A 1 23.93 16.76 -8.58
N GLN A 2 24.56 17.09 -7.44
CA GLN A 2 24.12 16.62 -6.12
C GLN A 2 22.82 17.37 -5.84
N ASN A 3 21.68 16.68 -5.97
CA ASN A 3 20.42 17.23 -5.48
C ASN A 3 20.53 17.35 -3.98
N ASP A 4 20.57 18.58 -3.50
CA ASP A 4 20.73 18.89 -2.10
C ASP A 4 19.50 18.38 -1.34
N LEU A 5 19.69 17.34 -0.53
CA LEU A 5 18.61 16.73 0.28
C LEU A 5 17.86 17.76 1.13
N SER A 6 18.54 18.86 1.49
CA SER A 6 17.98 19.98 2.25
C SER A 6 16.85 20.72 1.52
N THR A 7 16.79 20.61 0.19
CA THR A 7 15.76 21.24 -0.63
C THR A 7 14.42 20.47 -0.59
N PHE A 8 14.50 19.13 -0.44
CA PHE A 8 13.32 18.25 -0.48
C PHE A 8 12.87 17.78 0.89
N TRP A 9 13.80 17.63 1.84
CA TRP A 9 13.51 17.12 3.17
C TRP A 9 14.35 17.82 4.24
N ARG A 10 13.70 18.53 5.16
CA ARG A 10 14.34 19.25 6.26
C ARG A 10 14.52 18.43 7.55
N GLY A 11 13.97 17.22 7.58
CA GLY A 11 14.04 16.32 8.74
C GLY A 11 15.19 15.33 8.68
N PRO A 12 15.41 14.57 9.74
CA PRO A 12 16.42 13.52 9.76
C PRO A 12 16.10 12.42 8.73
N ARG A 13 17.14 11.80 8.18
CA ARG A 13 17.00 10.80 7.10
C ARG A 13 16.16 9.57 7.50
N TRP A 14 16.23 9.17 8.76
CA TRP A 14 15.47 8.03 9.27
C TRP A 14 13.96 8.28 9.27
N THR A 15 13.50 9.52 9.48
CA THR A 15 12.06 9.86 9.42
C THR A 15 11.52 9.77 8.00
N LEU A 16 12.31 10.15 7.00
CA LEU A 16 11.95 9.94 5.60
C LEU A 16 11.87 8.45 5.27
N ALA A 17 12.86 7.67 5.66
CA ALA A 17 12.86 6.22 5.48
C ALA A 17 11.64 5.56 6.14
N MET A 18 11.30 5.98 7.36
CA MET A 18 10.13 5.50 8.09
C MET A 18 8.82 5.86 7.37
N LEU A 19 8.66 7.10 6.91
CA LEU A 19 7.49 7.51 6.14
C LEU A 19 7.33 6.71 4.84
N LEU A 20 8.42 6.51 4.10
CA LEU A 20 8.41 5.73 2.86
C LEU A 20 8.13 4.25 3.13
N ALA A 21 8.62 3.72 4.25
CA ALA A 21 8.32 2.37 4.68
C ALA A 21 6.82 2.20 5.02
N ILE A 22 6.24 3.12 5.78
CA ILE A 22 4.82 3.11 6.13
C ILE A 22 3.96 3.16 4.85
N LEU A 23 4.29 4.06 3.91
CA LEU A 23 3.59 4.15 2.64
C LEU A 23 3.67 2.85 1.83
N GLY A 24 4.85 2.25 1.76
CA GLY A 24 5.04 0.99 1.06
C GLY A 24 4.36 -0.21 1.74
N MET A 25 4.20 -0.16 3.06
CA MET A 25 3.64 -1.24 3.88
C MET A 25 2.10 -1.33 3.78
N LEU A 26 1.41 -0.27 3.36
CA LEU A 26 -0.06 -0.23 3.28
C LEU A 26 -0.66 -1.41 2.52
N GLY A 27 -0.02 -1.83 1.42
CA GLY A 27 -0.48 -2.95 0.61
C GLY A 27 -0.43 -4.29 1.33
N PRO A 28 0.75 -4.78 1.68
CA PRO A 28 0.90 -6.01 2.46
C PRO A 28 0.07 -6.02 3.73
N PHE A 29 0.12 -4.94 4.50
CA PHE A 29 -0.65 -4.80 5.73
C PHE A 29 -2.16 -4.96 5.52
N SER A 30 -2.70 -4.41 4.43
CA SER A 30 -4.12 -4.55 4.07
C SER A 30 -4.51 -6.02 3.78
N VAL A 31 -3.60 -6.80 3.19
CA VAL A 31 -3.82 -8.24 2.94
C VAL A 31 -3.71 -9.04 4.23
N ASP A 32 -2.65 -8.81 5.00
CA ASP A 32 -2.35 -9.58 6.21
C ASP A 32 -3.40 -9.35 7.32
N THR A 33 -3.96 -8.14 7.40
CA THR A 33 -5.06 -7.82 8.33
C THR A 33 -6.39 -8.44 7.89
N TYR A 34 -6.59 -8.59 6.58
CA TYR A 34 -7.83 -9.09 6.00
C TYR A 34 -8.00 -10.61 6.14
N ILE A 35 -6.91 -11.39 6.01
CA ILE A 35 -6.97 -12.86 6.03
C ILE A 35 -7.57 -13.40 7.35
N PRO A 36 -7.16 -12.96 8.55
CA PRO A 36 -7.77 -13.42 9.80
C PRO A 36 -9.25 -13.06 9.92
N ALA A 37 -9.67 -11.95 9.33
CA ALA A 37 -11.07 -11.48 9.37
C ALA A 37 -11.99 -12.22 8.37
N PHE A 38 -11.46 -13.08 7.48
CA PHE A 38 -12.21 -13.77 6.41
C PHE A 38 -13.49 -14.45 6.91
N SER A 39 -13.35 -15.27 7.96
CA SER A 39 -14.47 -16.05 8.50
C SER A 39 -15.57 -15.16 9.08
N GLY A 40 -15.19 -14.08 9.76
CA GLY A 40 -16.12 -13.09 10.30
C GLY A 40 -16.87 -12.35 9.22
N ILE A 41 -16.16 -11.85 8.20
CA ILE A 41 -16.74 -11.14 7.05
C ILE A 41 -17.64 -12.07 6.22
N ALA A 42 -17.20 -13.29 5.95
CA ALA A 42 -18.00 -14.29 5.23
C ALA A 42 -19.35 -14.53 5.93
N LYS A 43 -19.32 -14.73 7.25
CA LYS A 43 -20.53 -14.92 8.06
C LYS A 43 -21.43 -13.69 8.06
N ALA A 44 -20.86 -12.49 8.17
CA ALA A 44 -21.62 -11.24 8.19
C ALA A 44 -22.33 -10.94 6.85
N LEU A 45 -21.67 -11.28 5.72
CA LEU A 45 -22.20 -11.03 4.37
C LEU A 45 -22.94 -12.24 3.77
N GLY A 46 -23.02 -13.39 4.49
CA GLY A 46 -23.56 -14.62 3.94
C GLY A 46 -22.79 -15.16 2.73
N ALA A 47 -21.49 -14.87 2.67
CA ALA A 47 -20.64 -15.18 1.53
C ALA A 47 -20.01 -16.57 1.66
N THR A 48 -19.83 -17.24 0.52
CA THR A 48 -19.11 -18.52 0.44
C THR A 48 -17.59 -18.30 0.53
N PRO A 49 -16.80 -19.32 0.91
CA PRO A 49 -15.34 -19.24 0.89
C PRO A 49 -14.75 -18.85 -0.47
N VAL A 50 -15.39 -19.30 -1.55
CA VAL A 50 -14.97 -18.98 -2.93
C VAL A 50 -15.16 -17.49 -3.24
N GLU A 51 -16.30 -16.93 -2.86
CA GLU A 51 -16.57 -15.50 -3.04
C GLU A 51 -15.61 -14.65 -2.21
N MET A 52 -15.29 -15.05 -0.99
CA MET A 52 -14.28 -14.38 -0.18
C MET A 52 -12.90 -14.41 -0.84
N GLN A 53 -12.51 -15.53 -1.44
CA GLN A 53 -11.25 -15.63 -2.18
C GLN A 53 -11.24 -14.74 -3.43
N GLN A 54 -12.38 -14.55 -4.08
CA GLN A 54 -12.52 -13.61 -5.21
C GLN A 54 -12.23 -12.17 -4.78
N THR A 55 -12.58 -11.75 -3.56
CA THR A 55 -12.24 -10.40 -3.06
C THR A 55 -10.74 -10.19 -2.96
N LEU A 56 -9.99 -11.20 -2.51
CA LEU A 56 -8.53 -11.14 -2.44
C LEU A 56 -7.91 -11.14 -3.84
N SER A 57 -8.42 -12.00 -4.73
CA SER A 57 -7.97 -12.05 -6.12
C SER A 57 -8.20 -10.72 -6.84
N ALA A 58 -9.36 -10.11 -6.65
CA ALA A 58 -9.70 -8.80 -7.21
C ALA A 58 -8.75 -7.69 -6.72
N TYR A 59 -8.42 -7.69 -5.43
CA TYR A 59 -7.41 -6.79 -4.86
C TYR A 59 -6.05 -6.99 -5.52
N LEU A 60 -5.55 -8.24 -5.58
CA LEU A 60 -4.24 -8.57 -6.14
C LEU A 60 -4.15 -8.26 -7.64
N LEU A 61 -5.22 -8.50 -8.40
CA LEU A 61 -5.29 -8.15 -9.82
C LEU A 61 -5.24 -6.63 -10.01
N GLY A 62 -6.03 -5.88 -9.25
CA GLY A 62 -6.00 -4.42 -9.27
C GLY A 62 -4.60 -3.87 -8.93
N PHE A 63 -3.97 -4.43 -7.89
CA PHE A 63 -2.61 -4.08 -7.48
C PHE A 63 -1.58 -4.39 -8.58
N ALA A 64 -1.61 -5.60 -9.15
CA ALA A 64 -0.68 -6.00 -10.20
C ALA A 64 -0.84 -5.12 -11.46
N PHE A 65 -2.08 -4.90 -11.89
CA PHE A 65 -2.38 -4.06 -13.05
C PHE A 65 -1.85 -2.63 -12.87
N MET A 66 -2.19 -1.98 -11.77
CA MET A 66 -1.85 -0.57 -11.58
C MET A 66 -0.37 -0.36 -11.25
N ASN A 67 0.33 -1.37 -10.71
CA ASN A 67 1.79 -1.31 -10.50
C ASN A 67 2.57 -1.02 -11.79
N LEU A 68 2.08 -1.45 -12.95
CA LEU A 68 2.70 -1.18 -14.24
C LEU A 68 2.64 0.32 -14.60
N PHE A 69 1.62 1.02 -14.13
CA PHE A 69 1.36 2.41 -14.49
C PHE A 69 1.82 3.42 -13.43
N HIS A 70 1.90 3.05 -12.16
CA HIS A 70 2.27 3.97 -11.08
C HIS A 70 3.63 4.63 -11.29
N GLY A 71 4.60 3.91 -11.87
CA GLY A 71 5.91 4.47 -12.20
C GLY A 71 5.78 5.60 -13.23
N ALA A 72 5.14 5.31 -14.36
CA ALA A 72 4.93 6.28 -15.44
C ALA A 72 4.09 7.48 -14.98
N LEU A 73 3.05 7.25 -14.18
CA LEU A 73 2.23 8.31 -13.60
C LEU A 73 3.07 9.21 -12.67
N ALA A 74 3.91 8.62 -11.83
CA ALA A 74 4.76 9.37 -10.91
C ALA A 74 5.86 10.15 -11.63
N ASP A 75 6.31 9.67 -12.78
CA ASP A 75 7.28 10.39 -13.64
C ASP A 75 6.60 11.54 -14.39
N SER A 76 5.34 11.38 -14.82
CA SER A 76 4.60 12.39 -15.60
C SER A 76 3.97 13.49 -14.72
N PHE A 77 3.32 13.11 -13.63
CA PHE A 77 2.58 14.04 -12.75
C PHE A 77 3.35 14.44 -11.50
N GLY A 78 4.51 13.80 -11.25
CA GLY A 78 5.31 14.00 -10.07
C GLY A 78 4.99 13.02 -8.93
N ARG A 79 5.97 12.81 -8.04
CA ARG A 79 5.89 11.83 -6.94
C ARG A 79 4.78 12.17 -5.93
N ARG A 80 4.71 13.43 -5.51
CA ARG A 80 3.79 13.89 -4.44
C ARG A 80 2.31 13.76 -4.82
N PRO A 81 1.83 14.25 -5.98
CA PRO A 81 0.42 14.09 -6.36
C PRO A 81 -0.02 12.63 -6.44
N VAL A 82 0.82 11.77 -7.04
CA VAL A 82 0.47 10.35 -7.21
C VAL A 82 0.33 9.63 -5.87
N ILE A 83 1.21 9.90 -4.89
CA ILE A 83 1.08 9.36 -3.53
C ILE A 83 -0.21 9.87 -2.88
N LEU A 84 -0.47 11.17 -2.93
CA LEU A 84 -1.65 11.75 -2.28
C LEU A 84 -2.95 11.21 -2.86
N TRP A 85 -3.08 11.13 -4.18
CA TRP A 85 -4.23 10.52 -4.84
C TRP A 85 -4.36 9.03 -4.51
N GLY A 86 -3.26 8.30 -4.51
CA GLY A 86 -3.23 6.89 -4.10
C GLY A 86 -3.74 6.70 -2.67
N LEU A 87 -3.28 7.52 -1.72
CA LEU A 87 -3.72 7.48 -0.32
C LEU A 87 -5.20 7.83 -0.15
N VAL A 88 -5.68 8.89 -0.82
CA VAL A 88 -7.10 9.27 -0.78
C VAL A 88 -7.98 8.15 -1.32
N MET A 89 -7.64 7.61 -2.49
CA MET A 89 -8.38 6.49 -3.09
C MET A 89 -8.34 5.24 -2.21
N PHE A 90 -7.18 4.92 -1.64
CA PHE A 90 -7.04 3.80 -0.71
C PHE A 90 -7.93 3.97 0.53
N THR A 91 -7.97 5.18 1.10
CA THR A 91 -8.78 5.48 2.29
C THR A 91 -10.27 5.37 1.97
N ILE A 92 -10.72 5.93 0.85
CA ILE A 92 -12.12 5.83 0.39
C ILE A 92 -12.50 4.36 0.15
N ALA A 93 -11.64 3.61 -0.55
CA ALA A 93 -11.88 2.20 -0.83
C ALA A 93 -11.91 1.36 0.46
N SER A 94 -11.05 1.67 1.43
CA SER A 94 -11.03 1.00 2.75
C SER A 94 -12.31 1.28 3.54
N ALA A 95 -12.77 2.53 3.56
CA ALA A 95 -14.07 2.88 4.14
C ALA A 95 -15.22 2.16 3.44
N GLY A 96 -15.19 2.09 2.11
CA GLY A 96 -16.16 1.34 1.31
C GLY A 96 -16.16 -0.16 1.64
N CYS A 97 -14.98 -0.78 1.84
CA CYS A 97 -14.91 -2.17 2.29
C CYS A 97 -15.60 -2.37 3.66
N ALA A 98 -15.36 -1.45 4.61
CA ALA A 98 -15.96 -1.52 5.94
C ALA A 98 -17.49 -1.32 5.93
N LEU A 99 -18.01 -0.57 4.98
CA LEU A 99 -19.44 -0.27 4.83
C LEU A 99 -20.15 -1.21 3.86
N SER A 100 -19.47 -2.20 3.29
CA SER A 100 -20.04 -3.14 2.32
C SER A 100 -21.12 -4.00 2.97
N GLN A 101 -22.28 -4.07 2.33
CA GLN A 101 -23.45 -4.84 2.76
C GLN A 101 -23.62 -6.15 1.99
N ASN A 102 -22.85 -6.35 0.94
CA ASN A 102 -22.86 -7.57 0.13
C ASN A 102 -21.49 -7.80 -0.51
N ILE A 103 -21.29 -9.04 -0.98
CA ILE A 103 -20.01 -9.48 -1.53
C ILE A 103 -19.60 -8.70 -2.77
N THR A 104 -20.55 -8.31 -3.61
CA THR A 104 -20.26 -7.55 -4.85
C THR A 104 -19.68 -6.18 -4.55
N GLN A 105 -20.25 -5.46 -3.57
CA GLN A 105 -19.70 -4.19 -3.11
C GLN A 105 -18.28 -4.38 -2.56
N LEU A 106 -18.07 -5.43 -1.77
CA LEU A 106 -16.75 -5.72 -1.21
C LEU A 106 -15.71 -6.00 -2.30
N VAL A 107 -16.05 -6.78 -3.35
CA VAL A 107 -15.18 -7.03 -4.50
C VAL A 107 -14.81 -5.73 -5.21
N ILE A 108 -15.78 -4.85 -5.46
CA ILE A 108 -15.53 -3.55 -6.11
C ILE A 108 -14.57 -2.70 -5.29
N PHE A 109 -14.83 -2.52 -3.99
CA PHE A 109 -13.96 -1.72 -3.13
C PHE A 109 -12.58 -2.33 -2.93
N ARG A 110 -12.48 -3.66 -2.88
CA ARG A 110 -11.20 -4.36 -2.86
C ARG A 110 -10.40 -4.16 -4.14
N THR A 111 -11.05 -4.15 -5.30
CA THR A 111 -10.41 -3.82 -6.58
C THR A 111 -9.86 -2.39 -6.55
N LEU A 112 -10.67 -1.41 -6.14
CA LEU A 112 -10.25 -0.01 -6.02
C LEU A 112 -9.10 0.17 -5.02
N GLN A 113 -9.14 -0.54 -3.90
CA GLN A 113 -8.08 -0.56 -2.89
C GLN A 113 -6.79 -1.12 -3.47
N GLY A 114 -6.85 -2.23 -4.23
CA GLY A 114 -5.71 -2.80 -4.94
C GLY A 114 -5.12 -1.83 -5.97
N LEU A 115 -5.96 -1.19 -6.80
CA LEU A 115 -5.52 -0.20 -7.78
C LEU A 115 -4.75 0.97 -7.14
N SER A 116 -5.13 1.41 -5.95
CA SER A 116 -4.52 2.56 -5.28
C SER A 116 -3.24 2.23 -4.49
N THR A 117 -3.11 1.01 -4.01
CA THR A 117 -2.04 0.58 -3.09
C THR A 117 -0.64 0.66 -3.69
N GLY A 118 -0.49 0.35 -4.98
CA GLY A 118 0.80 0.33 -5.66
C GLY A 118 1.52 1.68 -5.68
N ALA A 119 0.79 2.79 -5.57
CA ALA A 119 1.37 4.13 -5.48
C ALA A 119 2.37 4.24 -4.32
N GLY A 120 2.03 3.71 -3.14
CA GLY A 120 2.91 3.73 -1.98
C GLY A 120 4.22 2.98 -2.21
N ILE A 121 4.16 1.76 -2.73
CA ILE A 121 5.34 0.90 -2.93
C ILE A 121 6.24 1.43 -4.05
N VAL A 122 5.66 1.69 -5.23
CA VAL A 122 6.42 2.06 -6.42
C VAL A 122 7.06 3.43 -6.27
N VAL A 123 6.28 4.40 -5.79
CA VAL A 123 6.77 5.77 -5.66
C VAL A 123 7.74 5.93 -4.51
N SER A 124 7.57 5.21 -3.39
CA SER A 124 8.57 5.20 -2.29
C SER A 124 9.94 4.74 -2.77
N ARG A 125 10.00 3.66 -3.55
CA ARG A 125 11.26 3.16 -4.11
C ARG A 125 11.87 4.16 -5.12
N ALA A 126 11.05 4.84 -5.90
CA ALA A 126 11.51 5.88 -6.82
C ALA A 126 12.10 7.07 -6.06
N ILE A 127 11.43 7.55 -5.00
CA ILE A 127 11.92 8.64 -4.15
C ILE A 127 13.27 8.31 -3.55
N VAL A 128 13.48 7.08 -3.03
CA VAL A 128 14.78 6.68 -2.49
C VAL A 128 15.88 6.78 -3.54
N ARG A 129 15.61 6.33 -4.78
CA ARG A 129 16.58 6.41 -5.88
C ARG A 129 16.85 7.84 -6.34
N ASP A 130 15.86 8.71 -6.27
CA ASP A 130 15.98 10.11 -6.71
C ASP A 130 16.73 10.96 -5.69
N ILE A 131 16.57 10.67 -4.40
CA ILE A 131 17.09 11.50 -3.30
C ILE A 131 18.44 11.02 -2.79
N PHE A 132 18.64 9.70 -2.67
CA PHE A 132 19.85 9.13 -2.06
C PHE A 132 20.88 8.71 -3.11
N PRO A 133 22.21 8.98 -2.87
CA PRO A 133 23.27 8.41 -3.67
C PRO A 133 23.21 6.87 -3.68
N PRO A 134 23.66 6.18 -4.73
CA PRO A 134 23.58 4.72 -4.84
C PRO A 134 24.13 3.96 -3.63
N THR A 135 25.21 4.46 -3.03
CA THR A 135 25.84 3.89 -1.84
C THR A 135 24.98 3.96 -0.58
N GLN A 136 24.12 4.97 -0.47
CA GLN A 136 23.22 5.17 0.68
C GLN A 136 21.82 4.61 0.40
N ALA A 137 21.38 4.61 -0.85
CA ALA A 137 20.08 4.11 -1.26
C ALA A 137 19.87 2.64 -0.84
N GLN A 138 20.91 1.81 -0.93
CA GLN A 138 20.85 0.41 -0.49
C GLN A 138 20.58 0.30 1.02
N GLY A 139 21.21 1.12 1.85
CA GLY A 139 20.97 1.15 3.29
C GLY A 139 19.55 1.60 3.65
N VAL A 140 19.03 2.61 2.96
CA VAL A 140 17.65 3.09 3.15
C VAL A 140 16.64 2.03 2.70
N MET A 141 16.89 1.35 1.57
CA MET A 141 16.06 0.24 1.10
C MET A 141 16.06 -0.93 2.09
N ALA A 142 17.21 -1.25 2.69
CA ALA A 142 17.30 -2.29 3.72
C ALA A 142 16.47 -1.91 4.95
N GLN A 143 16.52 -0.66 5.42
CA GLN A 143 15.69 -0.17 6.51
C GLN A 143 14.19 -0.28 6.18
N ILE A 144 13.78 0.14 4.99
CA ILE A 144 12.40 -0.03 4.51
C ILE A 144 12.00 -1.52 4.56
N THR A 145 12.85 -2.42 4.12
CA THR A 145 12.59 -3.87 4.12
C THR A 145 12.43 -4.43 5.54
N ILE A 146 13.21 -3.94 6.52
CA ILE A 146 13.06 -4.33 7.93
C ILE A 146 11.67 -3.92 8.45
N PHE A 147 11.22 -2.70 8.16
CA PHE A 147 9.88 -2.25 8.53
C PHE A 147 8.78 -3.08 7.84
N PHE A 148 8.99 -3.50 6.58
CA PHE A 148 8.09 -4.44 5.89
C PHE A 148 7.96 -5.78 6.62
N GLY A 149 9.02 -6.27 7.25
CA GLY A 149 8.99 -7.51 8.03
C GLY A 149 8.16 -7.42 9.31
N VAL A 150 7.95 -6.21 9.83
CA VAL A 150 7.12 -5.98 11.04
C VAL A 150 5.61 -6.05 10.72
N ALA A 151 5.20 -5.67 9.51
CA ALA A 151 3.79 -5.65 9.10
C ALA A 151 3.09 -7.01 9.24
N PRO A 152 3.64 -8.13 8.73
CA PRO A 152 3.04 -9.44 8.87
C PRO A 152 2.94 -9.92 10.33
N ALA A 153 3.77 -9.40 11.21
CA ALA A 153 3.72 -9.75 12.63
C ALA A 153 2.59 -9.02 13.38
N LEU A 154 2.32 -7.78 13.02
CA LEU A 154 1.28 -6.94 13.66
C LEU A 154 -0.10 -7.08 13.03
N ALA A 155 -0.17 -7.25 11.72
CA ALA A 155 -1.42 -7.27 10.97
C ALA A 155 -2.41 -8.36 11.42
N PRO A 156 -2.01 -9.62 11.67
CA PRO A 156 -2.92 -10.67 12.14
C PRO A 156 -3.48 -10.39 13.54
N VAL A 157 -2.71 -9.73 14.40
CA VAL A 157 -3.16 -9.35 15.75
C VAL A 157 -4.24 -8.29 15.66
N ILE A 158 -4.06 -7.30 14.78
CA ILE A 158 -5.05 -6.22 14.58
C ILE A 158 -6.27 -6.73 13.81
N GLY A 159 -6.09 -7.60 12.84
CA GLY A 159 -7.17 -8.14 11.99
C GLY A 159 -8.01 -9.23 12.66
N GLY A 160 -7.52 -9.82 13.77
CA GLY A 160 -8.22 -10.84 14.54
C GLY A 160 -9.13 -10.28 15.64
N TRP A 161 -9.06 -8.99 15.92
CA TRP A 161 -9.93 -8.27 16.87
C TRP A 161 -11.12 -7.63 16.14
#